data_693ce5aa7bc2ce1a4871d7f6417e8664
#
_entry.id   693ce5aa7bc2ce1a4871d7f6417e8664
#
_cell.length_a   1.000
_cell.length_b   1.000
_cell.length_c   1.000
_cell.angle_alpha   90.00
_cell.angle_beta   90.00
_cell.angle_gamma   90.00
#
_symmetry.space_group_name_H-M   'P 1'
#
loop_
_entity.id
_entity.type
_entity.pdbx_description
1 polymer ?
#
loop_
_entity_poly.entity_id
_entity_poly.type
_entity_poly.pdbx_seq_one_letter_code
_entity_poly.pdbx_strand_id
1 'polypeptide(L)'
;MKNKKFILSISFALGIFVAGLLLDLLSKHYVIQALTNVGDSMDVIPGFINFVHVQNSGAAWGIFEGRSIFLIIVSILILGIYIWFYALRLKKLRNASSVTLGISVGFIAGGCIGNLVDRIALGYVRDFINFEFMEFPVFNVADICLTVGIILMIIYFIFLYSKEDKKLATITVQIEKFRDTTEIDQIDVSTMQTKSQENSEKLDDEKNQKAEDKIEDESESAQQPKSDSGEDDER
;
A
#
# COMPACT_ATOMS: atom_id res chain seq x y z
N MET A 1 -6.07 -9.54 -6.91
CA MET A 1 -4.92 -9.78 -6.01
C MET A 1 -3.98 -8.56 -5.81
N LYS A 2 -3.92 -7.59 -6.73
CA LYS A 2 -2.98 -6.46 -6.72
C LYS A 2 -3.16 -5.49 -5.53
N ASN A 3 -4.38 -5.30 -5.03
CA ASN A 3 -4.65 -4.37 -3.92
C ASN A 3 -4.33 -4.93 -2.51
N LYS A 4 -4.23 -6.25 -2.32
CA LYS A 4 -4.03 -6.84 -0.98
C LYS A 4 -2.68 -6.46 -0.36
N LYS A 5 -1.58 -6.51 -1.11
CA LYS A 5 -0.23 -6.16 -0.59
C LYS A 5 -0.09 -4.68 -0.28
N PHE A 6 -0.71 -3.83 -1.10
CA PHE A 6 -0.76 -2.38 -0.87
C PHE A 6 -1.51 -2.05 0.44
N ILE A 7 -2.72 -2.58 0.59
CA ILE A 7 -3.52 -2.42 1.82
C ILE A 7 -2.75 -2.96 3.01
N LEU A 8 -2.14 -4.14 2.90
CA LEU A 8 -1.38 -4.77 3.97
C LEU A 8 -0.20 -3.89 4.43
N SER A 9 0.56 -3.30 3.51
CA SER A 9 1.66 -2.39 3.86
C SER A 9 1.19 -1.16 4.63
N ILE A 10 0.09 -0.55 4.22
CA ILE A 10 -0.49 0.61 4.92
C ILE A 10 -1.07 0.20 6.28
N SER A 11 -1.74 -0.95 6.36
CA SER A 11 -2.29 -1.44 7.62
C SER A 11 -1.18 -1.73 8.64
N PHE A 12 -0.06 -2.33 8.22
CA PHE A 12 1.09 -2.51 9.09
C PHE A 12 1.73 -1.18 9.50
N ALA A 13 1.89 -0.24 8.55
CA ALA A 13 2.42 1.08 8.88
C ALA A 13 1.58 1.79 9.94
N LEU A 14 0.25 1.80 9.76
CA LEU A 14 -0.66 2.43 10.70
C LEU A 14 -0.73 1.70 12.05
N GLY A 15 -0.81 0.37 12.02
CA GLY A 15 -0.86 -0.45 13.25
C GLY A 15 0.40 -0.29 14.11
N ILE A 16 1.59 -0.35 13.50
CA ILE A 16 2.87 -0.15 14.19
C ILE A 16 3.03 1.30 14.68
N PHE A 17 2.62 2.27 13.86
CA PHE A 17 2.60 3.69 14.28
C PHE A 17 1.78 3.88 15.56
N VAL A 18 0.53 3.43 15.55
CA VAL A 18 -0.37 3.58 16.71
C VAL A 18 0.16 2.83 17.93
N ALA A 19 0.61 1.59 17.75
CA ALA A 19 1.16 0.79 18.85
C ALA A 19 2.43 1.42 19.43
N GLY A 20 3.39 1.83 18.61
CA GLY A 20 4.63 2.47 19.05
C GLY A 20 4.38 3.80 19.77
N LEU A 21 3.50 4.64 19.23
CA LEU A 21 3.12 5.89 19.85
C LEU A 21 2.43 5.70 21.21
N LEU A 22 1.47 4.77 21.28
CA LEU A 22 0.78 4.48 22.54
C LEU A 22 1.74 3.90 23.59
N LEU A 23 2.62 2.97 23.21
CA LEU A 23 3.61 2.40 24.13
C LEU A 23 4.56 3.50 24.65
N ASP A 24 5.01 4.41 23.80
CA ASP A 24 5.87 5.53 24.23
C ASP A 24 5.14 6.46 25.20
N LEU A 25 3.97 6.95 24.83
CA LEU A 25 3.22 7.89 25.68
C LEU A 25 2.80 7.27 27.02
N LEU A 26 2.36 6.00 27.02
CA LEU A 26 1.97 5.32 28.24
C LEU A 26 3.18 5.01 29.13
N SER A 27 4.29 4.52 28.58
CA SER A 27 5.50 4.26 29.35
C SER A 27 6.06 5.53 29.98
N LYS A 28 6.17 6.63 29.23
CA LYS A 28 6.55 7.94 29.75
C LYS A 28 5.63 8.40 30.88
N HIS A 29 4.30 8.23 30.69
CA HIS A 29 3.33 8.63 31.71
C HIS A 29 3.51 7.86 33.01
N TYR A 30 3.53 6.53 32.95
CA TYR A 30 3.59 5.69 34.15
C TYR A 30 4.95 5.75 34.86
N VAL A 31 6.05 5.76 34.10
CA VAL A 31 7.40 5.81 34.71
C VAL A 31 7.63 7.16 35.41
N ILE A 32 7.23 8.27 34.77
CA ILE A 32 7.39 9.60 35.40
C ILE A 32 6.45 9.82 36.58
N GLN A 33 5.30 9.18 36.61
CA GLN A 33 4.45 9.17 37.84
C GLN A 33 5.08 8.39 38.98
N ALA A 34 5.80 7.30 38.69
CA ALA A 34 6.51 6.52 39.71
C ALA A 34 7.79 7.22 40.17
N LEU A 35 8.46 7.99 39.30
CA LEU A 35 9.70 8.72 39.56
C LEU A 35 9.40 10.23 39.52
N THR A 36 8.88 10.76 40.63
CA THR A 36 8.31 12.11 40.65
C THR A 36 9.33 13.25 40.50
N ASN A 37 10.56 13.05 40.96
CA ASN A 37 11.60 14.07 40.87
C ASN A 37 12.59 13.70 39.74
N VAL A 38 13.14 14.73 39.10
CA VAL A 38 14.24 14.57 38.15
C VAL A 38 15.45 13.98 38.89
N GLY A 39 16.01 12.88 38.36
CA GLY A 39 17.08 12.15 38.99
C GLY A 39 16.62 10.96 39.85
N ASP A 40 15.32 10.85 40.18
CA ASP A 40 14.82 9.63 40.85
C ASP A 40 15.09 8.42 39.96
N SER A 41 15.43 7.28 40.59
CA SER A 41 15.72 6.03 39.89
C SER A 41 15.07 4.82 40.55
N MET A 42 14.86 3.77 39.75
CA MET A 42 14.29 2.49 40.17
C MET A 42 14.93 1.37 39.36
N ASP A 43 15.50 0.37 40.03
CA ASP A 43 16.06 -0.79 39.39
C ASP A 43 14.98 -1.65 38.75
N VAL A 44 15.18 -1.98 37.48
CA VAL A 44 14.35 -2.94 36.73
C VAL A 44 15.08 -4.30 36.70
N ILE A 45 16.35 -4.29 36.35
CA ILE A 45 17.27 -5.43 36.40
C ILE A 45 18.55 -4.90 37.07
N PRO A 46 18.78 -5.20 38.37
CA PRO A 46 19.91 -4.65 39.10
C PRO A 46 21.25 -4.85 38.39
N GLY A 47 22.04 -3.82 38.30
CA GLY A 47 23.33 -3.81 37.61
C GLY A 47 23.27 -3.85 36.08
N PHE A 48 22.07 -3.85 35.48
CA PHE A 48 21.91 -3.91 34.03
C PHE A 48 21.01 -2.80 33.47
N ILE A 49 19.77 -2.69 33.96
CA ILE A 49 18.80 -1.67 33.53
C ILE A 49 18.11 -1.07 34.74
N ASN A 50 18.11 0.24 34.85
CA ASN A 50 17.25 0.97 35.75
C ASN A 50 16.41 2.02 34.98
N PHE A 51 15.33 2.48 35.58
CA PHE A 51 14.61 3.65 35.13
C PHE A 51 15.07 4.87 35.92
N VAL A 52 15.35 5.96 35.20
CA VAL A 52 15.79 7.24 35.78
C VAL A 52 14.97 8.36 35.13
N HIS A 53 14.40 9.26 35.94
CA HIS A 53 13.69 10.42 35.39
C HIS A 53 14.66 11.48 34.85
N VAL A 54 14.74 11.61 33.54
CA VAL A 54 15.59 12.60 32.87
C VAL A 54 14.73 13.50 31.96
N GLN A 55 14.98 14.82 32.03
CA GLN A 55 14.42 15.82 31.13
C GLN A 55 15.46 16.20 30.08
N ASN A 56 15.32 15.65 28.87
CA ASN A 56 16.25 15.86 27.76
C ASN A 56 15.81 17.05 26.89
N SER A 57 16.47 18.19 27.03
CA SER A 57 16.22 19.40 26.22
C SER A 57 16.99 19.43 24.89
N GLY A 58 17.85 18.40 24.63
CA GLY A 58 18.67 18.27 23.43
C GLY A 58 18.34 17.03 22.59
N ALA A 59 19.35 16.54 21.90
CA ALA A 59 19.41 15.23 21.28
C ALA A 59 20.36 14.32 22.08
N ALA A 60 20.71 13.13 21.52
CA ALA A 60 21.66 12.22 22.16
C ALA A 60 22.97 12.94 22.51
N TRP A 61 23.56 12.60 23.65
CA TRP A 61 24.78 13.23 24.20
C TRP A 61 24.72 14.74 24.41
N GLY A 62 23.50 15.32 24.62
CA GLY A 62 23.34 16.76 24.87
C GLY A 62 23.54 17.65 23.63
N ILE A 63 23.62 17.05 22.43
CA ILE A 63 23.74 17.82 21.18
C ILE A 63 22.50 18.69 21.02
N PHE A 64 22.66 19.98 20.69
CA PHE A 64 21.60 20.97 20.57
C PHE A 64 20.79 21.20 21.86
N GLU A 65 21.40 21.05 23.04
CA GLU A 65 20.75 21.35 24.31
C GLU A 65 20.13 22.76 24.31
N GLY A 66 18.91 22.87 24.85
CA GLY A 66 18.14 24.12 24.86
C GLY A 66 17.56 24.55 23.51
N ARG A 67 17.77 23.79 22.43
CA ARG A 67 17.27 24.13 21.09
C ARG A 67 16.06 23.28 20.68
N SER A 68 15.10 23.08 21.57
CA SER A 68 13.91 22.23 21.31
C SER A 68 13.15 22.63 20.05
N ILE A 69 12.99 23.94 19.76
CA ILE A 69 12.31 24.41 18.54
C ILE A 69 13.04 23.95 17.27
N PHE A 70 14.36 24.03 17.26
CA PHE A 70 15.16 23.53 16.13
C PHE A 70 14.95 22.03 15.93
N LEU A 71 14.98 21.24 17.00
CA LEU A 71 14.74 19.81 16.96
C LEU A 71 13.33 19.44 16.51
N ILE A 72 12.32 20.23 16.88
CA ILE A 72 10.95 20.10 16.37
C ILE A 72 10.92 20.26 14.85
N ILE A 73 11.50 21.34 14.33
CA ILE A 73 11.52 21.63 12.89
C ILE A 73 12.22 20.50 12.12
N VAL A 74 13.40 20.08 12.59
CA VAL A 74 14.17 19.00 11.96
C VAL A 74 13.40 17.68 11.97
N SER A 75 12.75 17.34 13.08
CA SER A 75 11.93 16.13 13.19
C SER A 75 10.76 16.14 12.19
N ILE A 76 10.06 17.26 12.06
CA ILE A 76 8.96 17.42 11.10
C ILE A 76 9.47 17.29 9.67
N LEU A 77 10.59 17.91 9.33
CA LEU A 77 11.18 17.85 7.98
C LEU A 77 11.60 16.42 7.62
N ILE A 78 12.33 15.74 8.50
CA ILE A 78 12.77 14.36 8.27
C ILE A 78 11.57 13.43 8.12
N LEU A 79 10.58 13.53 8.99
CA LEU A 79 9.37 12.73 8.93
C LEU A 79 8.59 13.00 7.64
N GLY A 80 8.45 14.26 7.24
CA GLY A 80 7.78 14.67 6.01
C GLY A 80 8.45 14.09 4.76
N ILE A 81 9.79 14.21 4.66
CA ILE A 81 10.59 13.63 3.58
C ILE A 81 10.40 12.11 3.52
N TYR A 82 10.41 11.43 4.68
CA TYR A 82 10.29 10.00 4.74
C TYR A 82 8.88 9.49 4.34
N ILE A 83 7.84 10.16 4.80
CA ILE A 83 6.45 9.87 4.39
C ILE A 83 6.25 10.12 2.89
N TRP A 84 6.80 11.24 2.36
CA TRP A 84 6.77 11.55 0.94
C TRP A 84 7.46 10.46 0.10
N PHE A 85 8.67 10.03 0.51
CA PHE A 85 9.37 8.92 -0.12
C PHE A 85 8.54 7.64 -0.11
N TYR A 86 7.93 7.29 1.04
CA TYR A 86 7.04 6.13 1.16
C TYR A 86 5.86 6.22 0.19
N ALA A 87 5.20 7.37 0.11
CA ALA A 87 4.09 7.59 -0.80
C ALA A 87 4.48 7.43 -2.29
N LEU A 88 5.68 7.92 -2.68
CA LEU A 88 6.22 7.71 -4.03
C LEU A 88 6.48 6.23 -4.30
N ARG A 89 7.07 5.51 -3.34
CA ARG A 89 7.33 4.07 -3.46
C ARG A 89 6.02 3.27 -3.57
N LEU A 90 5.00 3.60 -2.78
CA LEU A 90 3.69 2.98 -2.89
C LEU A 90 3.06 3.16 -4.27
N LYS A 91 3.18 4.33 -4.90
CA LYS A 91 2.68 4.56 -6.26
C LYS A 91 3.43 3.70 -7.29
N LYS A 92 4.77 3.66 -7.24
CA LYS A 92 5.61 2.86 -8.15
C LYS A 92 5.40 1.35 -7.93
N LEU A 93 5.28 0.91 -6.67
CA LEU A 93 5.20 -0.49 -6.24
C LEU A 93 3.76 -0.98 -6.03
N ARG A 94 2.76 -0.36 -6.64
CA ARG A 94 1.34 -0.74 -6.50
C ARG A 94 1.07 -2.24 -6.67
N ASN A 95 2.02 -3.00 -7.26
CA ASN A 95 1.98 -4.44 -7.44
C ASN A 95 2.93 -5.23 -6.53
N ALA A 96 3.85 -4.57 -5.82
CA ALA A 96 4.90 -5.18 -4.99
C ALA A 96 5.26 -4.29 -3.79
N SER A 97 4.25 -3.71 -3.09
CA SER A 97 4.50 -2.90 -1.89
C SER A 97 5.23 -3.75 -0.84
N SER A 98 6.38 -3.26 -0.39
CA SER A 98 7.14 -3.93 0.65
C SER A 98 6.47 -3.70 2.01
N VAL A 99 6.01 -4.78 2.64
CA VAL A 99 5.49 -4.75 4.02
C VAL A 99 6.58 -4.25 4.98
N THR A 100 7.84 -4.62 4.73
CA THR A 100 9.00 -4.17 5.51
C THR A 100 9.13 -2.64 5.52
N LEU A 101 8.95 -1.99 4.36
CA LEU A 101 8.96 -0.53 4.29
C LEU A 101 7.78 0.08 5.07
N GLY A 102 6.58 -0.52 5.01
CA GLY A 102 5.43 -0.09 5.79
C GLY A 102 5.68 -0.19 7.30
N ILE A 103 6.24 -1.30 7.77
CA ILE A 103 6.62 -1.51 9.19
C ILE A 103 7.66 -0.46 9.61
N SER A 104 8.71 -0.25 8.80
CA SER A 104 9.74 0.77 9.04
C SER A 104 9.14 2.18 9.19
N VAL A 105 8.23 2.56 8.28
CA VAL A 105 7.53 3.86 8.34
C VAL A 105 6.71 3.98 9.62
N GLY A 106 6.00 2.92 10.01
CA GLY A 106 5.22 2.91 11.25
C GLY A 106 6.09 3.16 12.49
N PHE A 107 7.22 2.48 12.61
CA PHE A 107 8.17 2.68 13.71
C PHE A 107 8.78 4.08 13.73
N ILE A 108 9.28 4.58 12.59
CA ILE A 108 9.87 5.93 12.51
C ILE A 108 8.83 7.00 12.83
N ALA A 109 7.62 6.88 12.30
CA ALA A 109 6.56 7.84 12.57
C ALA A 109 6.15 7.81 14.05
N GLY A 110 5.98 6.62 14.65
CA GLY A 110 5.63 6.46 16.06
C GLY A 110 6.67 7.09 16.98
N GLY A 111 7.94 6.78 16.79
CA GLY A 111 9.02 7.34 17.59
C GLY A 111 9.22 8.84 17.38
N CYS A 112 9.15 9.30 16.12
CA CYS A 112 9.26 10.72 15.79
C CYS A 112 8.13 11.53 16.46
N ILE A 113 6.88 11.09 16.34
CA ILE A 113 5.73 11.77 16.92
C ILE A 113 5.75 11.70 18.45
N GLY A 114 6.16 10.56 19.05
CA GLY A 114 6.29 10.43 20.50
C GLY A 114 7.21 11.48 21.11
N ASN A 115 8.43 11.64 20.58
CA ASN A 115 9.36 12.66 21.02
C ASN A 115 8.96 14.09 20.62
N LEU A 116 8.20 14.23 19.52
CA LEU A 116 7.67 15.53 19.10
C LEU A 116 6.56 16.04 20.05
N VAL A 117 5.67 15.15 20.47
CA VAL A 117 4.61 15.48 21.46
C VAL A 117 5.22 16.03 22.75
N ASP A 118 6.25 15.38 23.28
CA ASP A 118 6.94 15.85 24.47
C ASP A 118 7.57 17.24 24.27
N ARG A 119 8.29 17.46 23.17
CA ARG A 119 8.92 18.77 22.89
C ARG A 119 7.93 19.88 22.72
N ILE A 120 6.79 19.63 22.09
CA ILE A 120 5.73 20.65 21.91
C ILE A 120 5.03 20.94 23.24
N ALA A 121 4.72 19.91 24.02
CA ALA A 121 3.94 20.06 25.25
C ALA A 121 4.78 20.53 26.44
N LEU A 122 6.03 20.07 26.56
CA LEU A 122 6.87 20.24 27.75
C LEU A 122 8.14 21.07 27.48
N GLY A 123 8.57 21.18 26.22
CA GLY A 123 9.86 21.81 25.85
C GLY A 123 11.07 20.88 25.93
N TYR A 124 10.90 19.66 26.45
CA TYR A 124 11.93 18.62 26.58
C TYR A 124 11.33 17.24 26.28
N VAL A 125 12.15 16.22 26.17
CA VAL A 125 11.74 14.83 26.05
C VAL A 125 11.91 14.11 27.38
N ARG A 126 10.95 13.29 27.76
CA ARG A 126 11.01 12.43 28.95
C ARG A 126 11.78 11.17 28.61
N ASP A 127 13.03 11.10 29.06
CA ASP A 127 13.87 9.90 28.93
C ASP A 127 13.93 9.17 30.25
N PHE A 128 13.99 7.83 30.22
CA PHE A 128 13.91 7.06 31.46
C PHE A 128 14.62 5.69 31.44
N ILE A 129 15.01 5.14 30.29
CA ILE A 129 15.71 3.85 30.20
C ILE A 129 17.20 4.12 30.28
N ASN A 130 17.87 3.59 31.30
CA ASN A 130 19.30 3.73 31.51
C ASN A 130 20.00 2.36 31.59
N PHE A 131 21.15 2.23 30.94
CA PHE A 131 22.04 1.07 31.07
C PHE A 131 23.06 1.33 32.18
N GLU A 132 23.03 0.54 33.25
CA GLU A 132 23.97 0.72 34.39
C GLU A 132 25.37 0.19 34.09
N PHE A 133 25.51 -0.77 33.20
CA PHE A 133 26.77 -1.46 32.89
C PHE A 133 27.68 -0.71 31.89
N MET A 134 27.15 0.40 31.29
CA MET A 134 27.88 1.19 30.29
C MET A 134 27.44 2.64 30.29
N GLU A 135 28.32 3.54 29.90
CA GLU A 135 27.98 4.94 29.67
C GLU A 135 27.22 5.11 28.35
N PHE A 136 25.91 5.12 28.43
CA PHE A 136 25.01 5.34 27.32
C PHE A 136 23.97 6.41 27.69
N PRO A 137 23.58 7.30 26.79
CA PRO A 137 22.54 8.29 27.08
C PRO A 137 21.24 7.61 27.49
N VAL A 138 20.57 8.17 28.49
CA VAL A 138 19.22 7.73 28.87
C VAL A 138 18.29 7.97 27.70
N PHE A 139 17.40 7.04 27.42
CA PHE A 139 16.52 7.05 26.27
C PHE A 139 15.10 6.58 26.64
N ASN A 140 14.21 6.49 25.67
CA ASN A 140 12.81 6.12 25.83
C ASN A 140 12.32 5.15 24.75
N VAL A 141 11.02 4.78 24.78
CA VAL A 141 10.43 3.84 23.82
C VAL A 141 10.39 4.43 22.39
N ALA A 142 10.20 5.75 22.24
CA ALA A 142 10.23 6.40 20.93
C ALA A 142 11.61 6.24 20.26
N ASP A 143 12.71 6.29 21.02
CA ASP A 143 14.08 6.12 20.50
C ASP A 143 14.31 4.67 20.06
N ILE A 144 13.76 3.68 20.79
CA ILE A 144 13.75 2.27 20.35
C ILE A 144 13.00 2.14 19.02
N CYS A 145 11.83 2.75 18.92
CA CYS A 145 11.05 2.75 17.68
C CYS A 145 11.84 3.37 16.52
N LEU A 146 12.46 4.52 16.72
CA LEU A 146 13.29 5.18 15.70
C LEU A 146 14.44 4.28 15.26
N THR A 147 15.15 3.68 16.21
CA THR A 147 16.29 2.79 15.93
C THR A 147 15.87 1.56 15.13
N VAL A 148 14.82 0.86 15.55
CA VAL A 148 14.27 -0.30 14.84
C VAL A 148 13.78 0.11 13.45
N GLY A 149 13.08 1.23 13.34
CA GLY A 149 12.59 1.74 12.07
C GLY A 149 13.72 2.06 11.09
N ILE A 150 14.79 2.71 11.55
CA ILE A 150 15.98 3.02 10.73
C ILE A 150 16.70 1.74 10.29
N ILE A 151 16.87 0.76 11.17
CA ILE A 151 17.47 -0.53 10.82
C ILE A 151 16.66 -1.23 9.72
N LEU A 152 15.33 -1.29 9.87
CA LEU A 152 14.45 -1.88 8.86
C LEU A 152 14.48 -1.10 7.52
N MET A 153 14.63 0.22 7.56
CA MET A 153 14.82 1.05 6.36
C MET A 153 16.13 0.70 5.65
N ILE A 154 17.23 0.56 6.39
CA ILE A 154 18.54 0.19 5.84
C ILE A 154 18.46 -1.21 5.20
N ILE A 155 17.84 -2.18 5.90
CA ILE A 155 17.62 -3.54 5.37
C ILE A 155 16.79 -3.47 4.08
N TYR A 156 15.73 -2.66 4.04
CA TYR A 156 14.94 -2.46 2.85
C TYR A 156 15.78 -1.93 1.69
N PHE A 157 16.59 -0.89 1.90
CA PHE A 157 17.41 -0.31 0.84
C PHE A 157 18.49 -1.28 0.33
N ILE A 158 19.21 -1.95 1.21
CA ILE A 158 20.31 -2.83 0.82
C ILE A 158 19.81 -4.09 0.10
N PHE A 159 18.77 -4.73 0.65
CA PHE A 159 18.39 -6.08 0.22
C PHE A 159 17.14 -6.13 -0.64
N LEU A 160 16.18 -5.24 -0.44
CA LEU A 160 14.85 -5.35 -1.05
C LEU A 160 14.64 -4.36 -2.19
N TYR A 161 15.16 -3.14 -2.08
CA TYR A 161 15.00 -2.10 -3.09
C TYR A 161 15.53 -2.54 -4.46
N SER A 162 16.77 -3.01 -4.52
CA SER A 162 17.42 -3.46 -5.76
C SER A 162 16.73 -4.68 -6.40
N LYS A 163 16.20 -5.61 -5.58
CA LYS A 163 15.46 -6.78 -6.08
C LYS A 163 14.11 -6.38 -6.68
N GLU A 164 13.42 -5.43 -6.06
CA GLU A 164 12.12 -4.94 -6.54
C GLU A 164 12.26 -4.17 -7.86
N ASP A 165 13.26 -3.30 -7.98
CA ASP A 165 13.52 -2.54 -9.21
C ASP A 165 13.97 -3.45 -10.37
N LYS A 166 14.81 -4.45 -10.14
CA LYS A 166 15.19 -5.45 -11.15
C LYS A 166 13.98 -6.25 -11.62
N LYS A 167 13.11 -6.68 -10.71
CA LYS A 167 11.88 -7.42 -11.06
C LYS A 167 10.92 -6.57 -11.89
N LEU A 168 10.75 -5.31 -11.55
CA LEU A 168 9.93 -4.36 -12.33
C LEU A 168 10.50 -4.16 -13.72
N ALA A 169 11.81 -3.92 -13.84
CA ALA A 169 12.49 -3.76 -15.13
C ALA A 169 12.32 -5.01 -16.02
N THR A 170 12.49 -6.21 -15.45
CA THR A 170 12.29 -7.48 -16.19
C THR A 170 10.86 -7.62 -16.69
N ILE A 171 9.85 -7.31 -15.86
CA ILE A 171 8.44 -7.39 -16.26
C ILE A 171 8.14 -6.37 -17.36
N THR A 172 8.67 -5.15 -17.26
CA THR A 172 8.49 -4.11 -18.30
C THR A 172 9.04 -4.58 -19.64
N VAL A 173 10.27 -5.11 -19.66
CA VAL A 173 10.90 -5.66 -20.89
C VAL A 173 10.09 -6.83 -21.46
N GLN A 174 9.53 -7.71 -20.62
CA GLN A 174 8.66 -8.81 -21.09
C GLN A 174 7.36 -8.30 -21.70
N ILE A 175 6.75 -7.26 -21.11
CA ILE A 175 5.52 -6.65 -21.66
C ILE A 175 5.81 -5.97 -23.00
N GLU A 176 6.93 -5.24 -23.13
CA GLU A 176 7.35 -4.63 -24.39
C GLU A 176 7.59 -5.70 -25.46
N LYS A 177 8.36 -6.75 -25.16
CA LYS A 177 8.54 -7.88 -26.07
C LYS A 177 7.23 -8.54 -26.49
N PHE A 178 6.29 -8.72 -25.56
CA PHE A 178 4.99 -9.31 -25.87
C PHE A 178 4.16 -8.38 -26.76
N ARG A 179 4.23 -7.07 -26.56
CA ARG A 179 3.57 -6.07 -27.41
C ARG A 179 4.15 -6.07 -28.82
N ASP A 180 5.49 -6.14 -28.94
CA ASP A 180 6.17 -6.13 -30.24
C ASP A 180 6.01 -7.44 -31.02
N THR A 181 5.81 -8.59 -30.32
CA THR A 181 5.57 -9.91 -30.94
C THR A 181 4.11 -10.16 -31.27
N THR A 182 3.19 -9.58 -30.54
CA THR A 182 1.78 -9.52 -30.95
C THR A 182 1.65 -8.31 -31.86
N GLU A 183 1.52 -8.54 -33.18
CA GLU A 183 1.20 -7.54 -34.21
C GLU A 183 -0.13 -6.80 -33.98
N ILE A 184 -0.39 -6.40 -32.73
CA ILE A 184 -1.62 -5.66 -32.34
C ILE A 184 -1.64 -4.27 -32.97
N ASP A 185 -0.47 -3.71 -33.30
CA ASP A 185 -0.36 -2.44 -34.03
C ASP A 185 -0.65 -2.55 -35.53
N GLN A 186 -0.87 -3.75 -36.08
CA GLN A 186 -1.23 -3.97 -37.49
C GLN A 186 -2.62 -4.58 -37.69
N ILE A 187 -3.39 -4.79 -36.65
CA ILE A 187 -4.83 -5.04 -36.84
C ILE A 187 -5.46 -3.69 -37.10
N ASP A 188 -5.42 -3.32 -38.37
CA ASP A 188 -6.13 -2.15 -38.87
C ASP A 188 -7.61 -2.31 -38.51
N VAL A 189 -8.07 -1.45 -37.56
CA VAL A 189 -9.47 -1.42 -37.11
C VAL A 189 -10.41 -1.29 -38.31
N SER A 190 -9.95 -0.72 -39.42
CA SER A 190 -10.65 -0.63 -40.70
C SER A 190 -10.93 -2.02 -41.31
N THR A 191 -9.99 -2.97 -41.21
CA THR A 191 -10.16 -4.34 -41.74
C THR A 191 -11.15 -5.16 -40.91
N MET A 192 -11.24 -4.92 -39.61
CA MET A 192 -12.27 -5.55 -38.75
C MET A 192 -13.65 -4.95 -38.98
N GLN A 193 -13.75 -3.65 -39.20
CA GLN A 193 -15.02 -3.01 -39.52
C GLN A 193 -15.56 -3.44 -40.89
N THR A 194 -14.69 -3.54 -41.90
CA THR A 194 -15.05 -4.01 -43.25
C THR A 194 -15.54 -5.46 -43.23
N LYS A 195 -14.82 -6.38 -42.53
CA LYS A 195 -15.27 -7.78 -42.37
C LYS A 195 -16.56 -7.91 -41.58
N SER A 196 -16.79 -7.04 -40.60
CA SER A 196 -18.03 -7.04 -39.82
C SER A 196 -19.22 -6.54 -40.66
N GLN A 197 -19.02 -5.59 -41.55
CA GLN A 197 -20.03 -5.10 -42.49
C GLN A 197 -20.34 -6.14 -43.58
N GLU A 198 -19.33 -6.75 -44.20
CA GLU A 198 -19.49 -7.84 -45.16
C GLU A 198 -20.27 -9.08 -44.62
N ASN A 199 -20.01 -9.42 -43.34
CA ASN A 199 -20.74 -10.50 -42.69
C ASN A 199 -22.19 -10.13 -42.33
N SER A 200 -22.46 -8.87 -42.00
CA SER A 200 -23.86 -8.41 -41.78
C SER A 200 -24.66 -8.32 -43.07
N GLU A 201 -24.05 -7.86 -44.17
CA GLU A 201 -24.72 -7.84 -45.49
C GLU A 201 -25.05 -9.28 -45.97
N LYS A 202 -24.13 -10.23 -45.82
CA LYS A 202 -24.41 -11.64 -46.19
C LYS A 202 -25.53 -12.27 -45.34
N LEU A 203 -25.61 -11.92 -44.06
CA LEU A 203 -26.66 -12.41 -43.15
C LEU A 203 -28.06 -11.79 -43.51
N ASP A 204 -28.08 -10.56 -43.98
CA ASP A 204 -29.34 -9.91 -44.39
C ASP A 204 -29.79 -10.41 -45.77
N ASP A 205 -28.84 -10.68 -46.69
CA ASP A 205 -29.17 -11.33 -47.98
C ASP A 205 -29.69 -12.76 -47.80
N GLU A 206 -29.10 -13.57 -46.91
CA GLU A 206 -29.64 -14.93 -46.58
C GLU A 206 -31.05 -14.89 -45.96
N LYS A 207 -31.31 -13.88 -45.13
CA LYS A 207 -32.66 -13.67 -44.52
C LYS A 207 -33.68 -13.27 -45.54
N ASN A 208 -33.32 -12.39 -46.48
CA ASN A 208 -34.21 -11.91 -47.52
C ASN A 208 -34.56 -13.06 -48.50
N GLN A 209 -33.53 -13.88 -48.88
CA GLN A 209 -33.74 -15.02 -49.75
C GLN A 209 -34.63 -16.10 -49.12
N LYS A 210 -34.48 -16.39 -47.83
CA LYS A 210 -35.38 -17.26 -47.07
C LYS A 210 -36.81 -16.72 -46.92
N ALA A 211 -36.96 -15.40 -46.95
CA ALA A 211 -38.28 -14.77 -46.90
C ALA A 211 -38.98 -14.83 -48.26
N GLU A 212 -38.24 -14.69 -49.37
CA GLU A 212 -38.76 -14.82 -50.73
C GLU A 212 -39.18 -16.27 -51.05
N ASP A 213 -38.35 -17.26 -50.71
CA ASP A 213 -38.64 -18.69 -50.86
C ASP A 213 -39.91 -19.12 -50.09
N LYS A 214 -40.15 -18.50 -48.91
CA LYS A 214 -41.38 -18.76 -48.15
C LYS A 214 -42.63 -18.19 -48.77
N ILE A 215 -42.54 -17.05 -49.46
CA ILE A 215 -43.66 -16.38 -50.15
C ILE A 215 -44.03 -17.16 -51.43
N GLU A 216 -43.05 -17.72 -52.13
CA GLU A 216 -43.29 -18.59 -53.29
C GLU A 216 -43.99 -19.91 -52.87
N ASP A 217 -43.54 -20.57 -51.79
CA ASP A 217 -44.12 -21.81 -51.28
C ASP A 217 -45.57 -21.64 -50.78
N GLU A 218 -45.89 -20.47 -50.18
CA GLU A 218 -47.29 -20.13 -49.78
C GLU A 218 -48.17 -19.79 -50.97
N SER A 219 -47.60 -19.24 -52.07
CA SER A 219 -48.38 -18.93 -53.29
C SER A 219 -48.68 -20.18 -54.13
N GLU A 220 -47.82 -21.20 -54.16
CA GLU A 220 -48.05 -22.47 -54.81
C GLU A 220 -49.08 -23.33 -54.09
N SER A 221 -49.12 -23.29 -52.76
CA SER A 221 -50.10 -24.03 -51.94
C SER A 221 -51.55 -23.47 -52.04
N ALA A 222 -51.70 -22.26 -52.53
CA ALA A 222 -53.02 -21.59 -52.66
C ALA A 222 -53.74 -21.88 -54.02
N GLN A 223 -53.09 -22.56 -54.99
CA GLN A 223 -53.62 -22.81 -56.33
C GLN A 223 -54.09 -24.24 -56.61
N GLN A 224 -54.25 -25.12 -55.63
CA GLN A 224 -54.90 -26.43 -55.87
C GLN A 224 -56.41 -26.36 -55.71
N PRO A 225 -57.18 -26.73 -56.75
CA PRO A 225 -58.65 -26.73 -56.69
C PRO A 225 -59.16 -27.91 -55.87
N LYS A 226 -60.10 -27.66 -54.99
CA LYS A 226 -60.89 -28.66 -54.28
C LYS A 226 -61.75 -29.42 -55.27
N SER A 227 -61.48 -30.71 -55.56
CA SER A 227 -62.36 -31.65 -56.20
C SER A 227 -63.35 -32.22 -55.18
N ASP A 228 -64.61 -31.92 -55.46
CA ASP A 228 -65.86 -32.40 -54.88
C ASP A 228 -66.01 -33.93 -55.15
N SER A 229 -66.45 -34.70 -54.18
CA SER A 229 -67.20 -35.92 -54.21
C SER A 229 -67.53 -36.33 -52.77
N GLY A 230 -68.73 -36.22 -52.29
CA GLY A 230 -70.01 -36.76 -52.65
C GLY A 230 -70.20 -38.20 -52.13
N GLU A 231 -71.24 -38.26 -51.30
CA GLU A 231 -72.08 -39.48 -51.05
C GLU A 231 -71.74 -40.44 -49.89
N ASP A 232 -72.64 -40.44 -48.98
CA ASP A 232 -73.54 -41.51 -48.48
C ASP A 232 -72.87 -42.59 -47.56
N ASP A 233 -73.35 -42.98 -46.47
CA ASP A 233 -74.69 -43.43 -46.02
C ASP A 233 -74.48 -44.15 -44.62
N GLU A 234 -75.50 -43.99 -43.79
CA GLU A 234 -76.07 -44.91 -42.79
C GLU A 234 -75.12 -45.75 -41.85
N ARG A 235 -75.19 -45.49 -40.61
CA ARG A 235 -75.99 -46.19 -39.54
C ARG A 235 -75.62 -45.79 -38.17
#